data_c3349f06af2f975ba3dec1aa15292462
#
_entry.id   c3349f06af2f975ba3dec1aa15292462
#
_cell.length_a   1.000
_cell.length_b   1.000
_cell.length_c   1.000
_cell.angle_alpha   90.00
_cell.angle_beta   90.00
_cell.angle_gamma   90.00
#
_symmetry.space_group_name_H-M   'P 1'
#
loop_
_entity.id
_entity.type
_entity.pdbx_description
1 polymer ?
#
loop_
_entity_poly.entity_id
_entity_poly.type
_entity_poly.pdbx_seq_one_letter_code
_entity_poly.pdbx_strand_id
1 'polypeptide(L)'
;LMDRADVLDLFAGSGAFGLEALSRGARDARMVDFSRFSCAAARANLVKTGLEGGTVIQGDAVQFVRRELLAGRKYDIIFADPPYCKGPADRDFIVELAEAGVAGLLKGGGVFIAEVQEGWGTGREGAAEIDGLNLVDTRRYGKNMLLFYQLPEK
;
A
#
# COMPACT_ATOMS: atom_id res chain seq x y z
N LEU A 1 13.52 -9.15 6.07
CA LEU A 1 12.87 -7.89 5.66
C LEU A 1 11.47 -7.76 6.24
N MET A 2 10.74 -8.86 6.23
CA MET A 2 9.37 -8.87 6.75
C MET A 2 9.32 -9.09 8.25
N ASP A 3 10.36 -9.67 8.83
CA ASP A 3 10.39 -10.03 10.26
C ASP A 3 10.22 -8.79 11.13
N ARG A 4 9.20 -8.81 11.99
CA ARG A 4 8.83 -7.74 12.91
C ARG A 4 8.45 -6.41 12.21
N ALA A 5 8.13 -6.45 10.92
CA ALA A 5 7.76 -5.26 10.18
C ALA A 5 6.35 -4.78 10.54
N ASP A 6 6.16 -3.47 10.48
CA ASP A 6 4.85 -2.84 10.51
C ASP A 6 4.42 -2.61 9.07
N VAL A 7 3.31 -3.21 8.67
CA VAL A 7 2.87 -3.27 7.28
C VAL A 7 1.50 -2.62 7.12
N LEU A 8 1.32 -1.90 6.02
CA LEU A 8 0.05 -1.28 5.66
C LEU A 8 -0.32 -1.69 4.25
N ASP A 9 -1.52 -2.24 4.07
CA ASP A 9 -2.09 -2.53 2.77
C ASP A 9 -3.29 -1.61 2.55
N LEU A 10 -3.19 -0.71 1.57
CA LEU A 10 -4.19 0.33 1.35
C LEU A 10 -5.36 -0.09 0.45
N PHE A 11 -5.27 -1.24 -0.19
CA PHE A 11 -6.35 -1.82 -1.01
C PHE A 11 -6.38 -3.33 -0.76
N ALA A 12 -6.73 -3.69 0.45
CA ALA A 12 -6.43 -5.01 0.97
C ALA A 12 -7.23 -6.16 0.35
N GLY A 13 -8.42 -5.88 -0.18
CA GLY A 13 -9.28 -6.94 -0.67
C GLY A 13 -9.56 -7.96 0.43
N SER A 14 -9.37 -9.24 0.12
CA SER A 14 -9.55 -10.33 1.09
C SER A 14 -8.37 -10.50 2.06
N GLY A 15 -7.34 -9.66 1.95
CA GLY A 15 -6.24 -9.62 2.89
C GLY A 15 -5.00 -10.41 2.50
N ALA A 16 -4.88 -10.83 1.24
CA ALA A 16 -3.79 -11.72 0.82
C ALA A 16 -2.40 -11.18 1.16
N PHE A 17 -2.13 -9.91 0.86
CA PHE A 17 -0.82 -9.33 1.15
C PHE A 17 -0.54 -9.25 2.66
N GLY A 18 -1.50 -8.74 3.43
CA GLY A 18 -1.34 -8.62 4.88
C GLY A 18 -1.19 -9.98 5.57
N LEU A 19 -1.97 -10.97 5.14
CA LEU A 19 -1.87 -12.32 5.68
C LEU A 19 -0.51 -12.95 5.37
N GLU A 20 -0.03 -12.77 4.14
CA GLU A 20 1.30 -13.25 3.75
C GLU A 20 2.38 -12.57 4.60
N ALA A 21 2.28 -11.26 4.80
CA ALA A 21 3.22 -10.52 5.63
C ALA A 21 3.24 -11.05 7.06
N LEU A 22 2.08 -11.29 7.65
CA LEU A 22 1.99 -11.84 9.01
C LEU A 22 2.59 -13.25 9.08
N SER A 23 2.34 -14.08 8.06
CA SER A 23 2.90 -15.44 8.03
C SER A 23 4.42 -15.44 7.91
N ARG A 24 5.01 -14.35 7.40
CA ARG A 24 6.46 -14.19 7.27
C ARG A 24 7.09 -13.41 8.41
N GLY A 25 6.35 -13.15 9.47
CA GLY A 25 6.88 -12.55 10.68
C GLY A 25 6.61 -11.08 10.90
N ALA A 26 5.76 -10.44 10.08
CA ALA A 26 5.37 -9.07 10.34
C ALA A 26 4.75 -8.95 11.73
N ARG A 27 5.06 -7.87 12.42
CA ARG A 27 4.54 -7.62 13.76
C ARG A 27 3.10 -7.15 13.73
N ASP A 28 2.78 -6.31 12.76
CA ASP A 28 1.47 -5.69 12.62
C ASP A 28 1.16 -5.52 11.14
N ALA A 29 -0.06 -5.85 10.73
CA ALA A 29 -0.53 -5.63 9.38
C ALA A 29 -1.89 -4.95 9.42
N ARG A 30 -1.93 -3.70 8.97
CA ARG A 30 -3.17 -2.97 8.83
C ARG A 30 -3.66 -3.12 7.40
N MET A 31 -4.90 -3.54 7.26
CA MET A 31 -5.52 -3.85 5.98
C MET A 31 -6.71 -2.95 5.78
N VAL A 32 -6.59 -2.02 4.84
CA VAL A 32 -7.61 -1.00 4.56
C VAL A 32 -8.30 -1.35 3.26
N ASP A 33 -9.61 -1.32 3.24
CA ASP A 33 -10.39 -1.47 2.00
C ASP A 33 -11.68 -0.68 2.10
N PHE A 34 -12.10 -0.12 0.99
CA PHE A 34 -13.34 0.64 0.92
C PHE A 34 -14.56 -0.28 0.97
N SER A 35 -14.45 -1.49 0.46
CA SER A 35 -15.54 -2.45 0.36
C SER A 35 -15.80 -3.16 1.69
N ARG A 36 -17.04 -3.05 2.15
CA ARG A 36 -17.50 -3.77 3.34
C ARG A 36 -17.34 -5.28 3.17
N PHE A 37 -17.59 -5.80 1.97
CA PHE A 37 -17.49 -7.23 1.69
C PHE A 37 -16.04 -7.69 1.72
N SER A 38 -15.12 -6.92 1.18
CA SER A 38 -13.69 -7.22 1.24
C SER A 38 -13.21 -7.24 2.69
N CYS A 39 -13.62 -6.27 3.48
CA CYS A 39 -13.26 -6.21 4.90
C CYS A 39 -13.78 -7.43 5.67
N ALA A 40 -15.01 -7.85 5.40
CA ALA A 40 -15.56 -9.05 6.03
C ALA A 40 -14.77 -10.32 5.65
N ALA A 41 -14.38 -10.41 4.38
CA ALA A 41 -13.57 -11.54 3.91
C ALA A 41 -12.17 -11.53 4.57
N ALA A 42 -11.55 -10.37 4.67
CA ALA A 42 -10.24 -10.26 5.32
C ALA A 42 -10.31 -10.65 6.80
N ARG A 43 -11.35 -10.22 7.52
CA ARG A 43 -11.55 -10.60 8.92
C ARG A 43 -11.76 -12.10 9.07
N ALA A 44 -12.56 -12.70 8.18
CA ALA A 44 -12.80 -14.15 8.18
C ALA A 44 -11.48 -14.90 7.94
N ASN A 45 -10.66 -14.43 7.03
CA ASN A 45 -9.37 -15.04 6.74
C ASN A 45 -8.38 -14.92 7.91
N LEU A 46 -8.41 -13.81 8.65
CA LEU A 46 -7.61 -13.70 9.88
C LEU A 46 -8.01 -14.75 10.91
N VAL A 47 -9.30 -14.93 11.12
CA VAL A 47 -9.81 -15.96 12.05
C VAL A 47 -9.40 -17.34 11.57
N LYS A 48 -9.62 -17.63 10.30
CA LYS A 48 -9.36 -18.94 9.71
C LYS A 48 -7.89 -19.34 9.80
N THR A 49 -6.98 -18.40 9.59
CA THR A 49 -5.54 -18.66 9.62
C THR A 49 -4.95 -18.63 11.02
N GLY A 50 -5.64 -18.03 11.97
CA GLY A 50 -5.12 -17.85 13.33
C GLY A 50 -3.94 -16.90 13.44
N LEU A 51 -3.62 -16.14 12.39
CA LEU A 51 -2.51 -15.19 12.43
C LEU A 51 -2.84 -14.01 13.33
N GLU A 52 -1.87 -13.60 14.14
CA GLU A 52 -2.02 -12.48 15.06
C GLU A 52 -1.39 -11.22 14.48
N GLY A 53 -1.86 -10.05 14.92
CA GLY A 53 -1.30 -8.77 14.52
C GLY A 53 -1.99 -8.11 13.35
N GLY A 54 -3.08 -8.69 12.86
CA GLY A 54 -3.84 -8.11 11.76
C GLY A 54 -4.99 -7.25 12.24
N THR A 55 -5.19 -6.11 11.59
CA THR A 55 -6.32 -5.21 11.84
C THR A 55 -6.93 -4.83 10.49
N VAL A 56 -8.24 -5.00 10.35
CA VAL A 56 -8.96 -4.65 9.13
C VAL A 56 -9.73 -3.35 9.37
N ILE A 57 -9.57 -2.39 8.46
CA ILE A 57 -10.18 -1.07 8.57
C ILE A 57 -10.96 -0.80 7.29
N GLN A 58 -12.26 -0.55 7.40
CA GLN A 58 -13.05 -0.12 6.26
C GLN A 58 -12.91 1.39 6.09
N GLY A 59 -12.56 1.82 4.89
CA GLY A 59 -12.44 3.24 4.60
C GLY A 59 -11.74 3.51 3.29
N ASP A 60 -11.76 4.79 2.90
CA ASP A 60 -11.03 5.27 1.73
C ASP A 60 -9.54 5.35 2.04
N ALA A 61 -8.71 4.81 1.13
CA ALA A 61 -7.27 4.75 1.33
C ALA A 61 -6.62 6.13 1.52
N VAL A 62 -7.04 7.11 0.73
CA VAL A 62 -6.47 8.47 0.78
C VAL A 62 -6.83 9.14 2.10
N GLN A 63 -8.08 9.01 2.54
CA GLN A 63 -8.52 9.55 3.84
C GLN A 63 -7.77 8.87 4.99
N PHE A 64 -7.54 7.56 4.87
CA PHE A 64 -6.79 6.82 5.87
C PHE A 64 -5.37 7.39 6.01
N VAL A 65 -4.68 7.62 4.88
CA VAL A 65 -3.33 8.20 4.88
C VAL A 65 -3.32 9.54 5.61
N ARG A 66 -4.28 10.41 5.31
CA ARG A 66 -4.37 11.72 5.96
C ARG A 66 -4.53 11.62 7.47
N ARG A 67 -5.39 10.69 7.93
CA ARG A 67 -5.60 10.50 9.36
C ARG A 67 -4.38 9.91 10.07
N GLU A 68 -3.71 8.95 9.41
CA GLU A 68 -2.51 8.33 9.99
C GLU A 68 -1.34 9.29 10.09
N LEU A 69 -1.24 10.23 9.16
CA LEU A 69 -0.22 11.30 9.25
C LEU A 69 -0.42 12.12 10.51
N LEU A 70 -1.67 12.46 10.82
CA LEU A 70 -1.98 13.21 12.04
C LEU A 70 -1.72 12.41 13.30
N ALA A 71 -1.92 11.09 13.24
CA ALA A 71 -1.67 10.20 14.37
C ALA A 71 -0.18 9.91 14.59
N GLY A 72 0.66 10.20 13.61
CA GLY A 72 2.11 9.98 13.72
C GLY A 72 2.57 8.55 13.57
N ARG A 73 1.71 7.65 13.11
CA ARG A 73 2.07 6.24 12.92
C ARG A 73 2.94 6.08 11.69
N LYS A 74 3.94 5.20 11.79
CA LYS A 74 4.89 4.92 10.70
C LYS A 74 4.94 3.43 10.39
N TYR A 75 5.28 3.12 9.14
CA TYR A 75 5.31 1.76 8.61
C TYR A 75 6.64 1.45 7.97
N ASP A 76 7.01 0.17 7.99
CA ASP A 76 8.18 -0.34 7.26
C ASP A 76 7.85 -0.59 5.80
N ILE A 77 6.64 -1.10 5.54
CA ILE A 77 6.19 -1.42 4.19
C ILE A 77 4.77 -0.93 4.01
N ILE A 78 4.52 -0.20 2.93
CA ILE A 78 3.18 0.20 2.50
C ILE A 78 2.96 -0.37 1.11
N PHE A 79 1.88 -1.11 0.92
CA PHE A 79 1.51 -1.71 -0.35
C PHE A 79 0.21 -1.09 -0.85
N ALA A 80 0.14 -0.79 -2.16
CA ALA A 80 -1.06 -0.28 -2.79
C ALA A 80 -1.27 -0.94 -4.15
N ASP A 81 -2.38 -1.68 -4.27
CA ASP A 81 -2.83 -2.29 -5.52
C ASP A 81 -4.25 -1.78 -5.83
N PRO A 82 -4.36 -0.51 -6.26
CA PRO A 82 -5.66 0.12 -6.46
C PRO A 82 -6.37 -0.39 -7.71
N PRO A 83 -7.69 -0.12 -7.82
CA PRO A 83 -8.40 -0.36 -9.07
C PRO A 83 -7.75 0.38 -10.22
N TYR A 84 -7.83 -0.17 -11.42
CA TYR A 84 -7.22 0.41 -12.61
C TYR A 84 -7.82 1.77 -12.95
N CYS A 85 -6.94 2.71 -13.28
CA CYS A 85 -7.32 3.99 -13.87
C CYS A 85 -7.44 3.79 -15.38
N LYS A 86 -8.68 3.71 -15.88
CA LYS A 86 -8.96 3.40 -17.30
C LYS A 86 -9.05 4.62 -18.19
N GLY A 87 -9.24 5.80 -17.61
CA GLY A 87 -9.37 7.02 -18.38
C GLY A 87 -9.32 8.24 -17.48
N PRO A 88 -9.38 9.45 -18.06
CA PRO A 88 -9.24 10.70 -17.29
C PRO A 88 -10.34 10.95 -16.26
N ALA A 89 -11.46 10.25 -16.37
CA ALA A 89 -12.55 10.37 -15.39
C ALA A 89 -12.34 9.46 -14.18
N ASP A 90 -11.43 8.50 -14.25
CA ASP A 90 -11.17 7.58 -13.16
C ASP A 90 -10.14 8.18 -12.20
N ARG A 91 -10.27 7.81 -10.91
CA ARG A 91 -9.28 8.22 -9.92
C ARG A 91 -7.96 7.50 -10.17
N ASP A 92 -6.86 8.24 -10.13
CA ASP A 92 -5.52 7.66 -10.06
C ASP A 92 -5.09 7.66 -8.60
N PHE A 93 -5.32 6.54 -7.93
CA PHE A 93 -5.06 6.44 -6.49
C PHE A 93 -3.59 6.60 -6.15
N ILE A 94 -2.68 6.17 -7.03
CA ILE A 94 -1.24 6.30 -6.74
C ILE A 94 -0.87 7.78 -6.70
N VAL A 95 -1.35 8.57 -7.64
CA VAL A 95 -1.14 10.02 -7.65
C VAL A 95 -1.77 10.66 -6.40
N GLU A 96 -3.01 10.26 -6.06
CA GLU A 96 -3.70 10.81 -4.89
C GLU A 96 -2.97 10.46 -3.58
N LEU A 97 -2.45 9.24 -3.46
CA LEU A 97 -1.69 8.83 -2.27
C LEU A 97 -0.39 9.62 -2.16
N ALA A 98 0.30 9.83 -3.28
CA ALA A 98 1.51 10.64 -3.30
C ALA A 98 1.20 12.07 -2.83
N GLU A 99 0.15 12.67 -3.36
CA GLU A 99 -0.29 14.02 -3.00
C GLU A 99 -0.77 14.12 -1.55
N ALA A 100 -1.37 13.06 -1.04
CA ALA A 100 -1.80 13.01 0.36
C ALA A 100 -0.63 12.88 1.34
N GLY A 101 0.57 12.55 0.85
CA GLY A 101 1.76 12.47 1.68
C GLY A 101 2.10 11.07 2.18
N VAL A 102 1.83 10.03 1.38
CA VAL A 102 2.11 8.64 1.78
C VAL A 102 3.58 8.45 2.21
N ALA A 103 4.51 9.21 1.61
CA ALA A 103 5.93 9.16 2.00
C ALA A 103 6.12 9.45 3.50
N GLY A 104 5.29 10.31 4.07
CA GLY A 104 5.35 10.67 5.48
C GLY A 104 4.92 9.55 6.43
N LEU A 105 4.32 8.48 5.92
CA LEU A 105 3.96 7.31 6.72
C LEU A 105 5.07 6.27 6.79
N LEU A 106 6.17 6.46 6.07
CA LEU A 106 7.27 5.49 6.07
C LEU A 106 8.30 5.82 7.14
N LYS A 107 8.82 4.78 7.77
CA LYS A 107 10.03 4.88 8.57
C LYS A 107 11.22 5.12 7.63
N GLY A 108 12.33 5.69 8.14
CA GLY A 108 13.55 5.80 7.34
C GLY A 108 13.97 4.43 6.80
N GLY A 109 14.24 4.35 5.51
CA GLY A 109 14.53 3.09 4.82
C GLY A 109 13.30 2.28 4.44
N GLY A 110 12.12 2.71 4.85
CA GLY A 110 10.86 2.02 4.53
C GLY A 110 10.51 2.09 3.04
N VAL A 111 9.63 1.20 2.60
CA VAL A 111 9.33 1.00 1.19
C VAL A 111 7.84 1.13 0.92
N PHE A 112 7.50 1.90 -0.11
CA PHE A 112 6.16 1.97 -0.68
C PHE A 112 6.14 1.18 -1.99
N ILE A 113 5.28 0.18 -2.07
CA ILE A 113 5.15 -0.69 -3.24
C ILE A 113 3.83 -0.38 -3.91
N ALA A 114 3.88 0.13 -5.15
CA ALA A 114 2.70 0.44 -5.92
C ALA A 114 2.55 -0.53 -7.09
N GLU A 115 1.40 -1.18 -7.18
CA GLU A 115 1.08 -2.00 -8.34
C GLU A 115 0.28 -1.15 -9.32
N VAL A 116 0.76 -1.09 -10.57
CA VAL A 116 0.16 -0.28 -11.62
C VAL A 116 0.06 -1.10 -12.90
N GLN A 117 -0.80 -0.65 -13.82
CA GLN A 117 -0.86 -1.25 -15.15
C GLN A 117 0.31 -0.82 -15.99
N GLU A 118 0.70 -1.68 -16.92
CA GLU A 118 1.63 -1.32 -18.00
C GLU A 118 1.13 -0.03 -18.67
N GLY A 119 2.04 0.91 -18.86
CA GLY A 119 1.74 2.20 -19.46
C GLY A 119 1.26 3.27 -18.48
N TRP A 120 1.12 2.94 -17.20
CA TRP A 120 0.78 3.94 -16.20
C TRP A 120 1.83 5.06 -16.21
N GLY A 121 1.34 6.30 -16.22
CA GLY A 121 2.22 7.46 -16.25
C GLY A 121 2.80 7.79 -17.62
N THR A 122 2.58 6.97 -18.65
CA THR A 122 3.07 7.22 -20.00
C THR A 122 2.54 8.57 -20.50
N GLY A 123 3.44 9.36 -21.10
CA GLY A 123 3.08 10.67 -21.64
C GLY A 123 3.11 11.79 -20.62
N ARG A 124 3.38 11.50 -19.36
CA ARG A 124 3.54 12.51 -18.32
C ARG A 124 5.00 12.52 -17.86
N GLU A 125 5.67 13.65 -18.00
CA GLU A 125 7.03 13.82 -17.52
C GLU A 125 7.03 13.68 -15.99
N GLY A 126 7.98 12.89 -15.48
CA GLY A 126 8.11 12.65 -14.05
C GLY A 126 6.96 11.88 -13.41
N ALA A 127 6.14 11.19 -14.20
CA ALA A 127 4.93 10.55 -13.70
C ALA A 127 5.20 9.46 -12.67
N ALA A 128 6.35 8.78 -12.76
CA ALA A 128 6.73 7.75 -11.80
C ALA A 128 7.43 8.31 -10.56
N GLU A 129 7.63 9.62 -10.49
CA GLU A 129 8.28 10.25 -9.35
C GLU A 129 7.30 10.51 -8.24
N ILE A 130 7.70 10.22 -7.01
CA ILE A 130 6.95 10.57 -5.81
C ILE A 130 7.86 11.39 -4.91
N ASP A 131 7.37 12.56 -4.52
CA ASP A 131 8.12 13.50 -3.70
C ASP A 131 8.60 12.84 -2.41
N GLY A 132 9.90 12.95 -2.13
CA GLY A 132 10.52 12.39 -0.95
C GLY A 132 10.92 10.93 -1.06
N LEU A 133 10.58 10.24 -2.15
CA LEU A 133 10.90 8.84 -2.34
C LEU A 133 11.79 8.62 -3.55
N ASN A 134 12.62 7.58 -3.47
CA ASN A 134 13.45 7.13 -4.59
C ASN A 134 12.87 5.86 -5.19
N LEU A 135 12.66 5.84 -6.50
CA LEU A 135 12.28 4.61 -7.19
C LEU A 135 13.52 3.72 -7.29
N VAL A 136 13.52 2.61 -6.56
CA VAL A 136 14.71 1.76 -6.41
C VAL A 136 14.60 0.45 -7.19
N ASP A 137 13.41 0.06 -7.60
CA ASP A 137 13.22 -1.15 -8.39
C ASP A 137 11.89 -1.09 -9.13
N THR A 138 11.84 -1.75 -10.28
CA THR A 138 10.61 -1.92 -11.07
C THR A 138 10.57 -3.36 -11.54
N ARG A 139 9.47 -4.04 -11.27
CA ARG A 139 9.27 -5.43 -11.69
C ARG A 139 8.01 -5.55 -12.52
N ARG A 140 8.13 -6.17 -13.66
CA ARG A 140 6.99 -6.41 -14.55
C ARG A 140 6.59 -7.86 -14.50
N TYR A 141 5.28 -8.11 -14.41
CA TYR A 141 4.73 -9.43 -14.65
C TYR A 141 3.36 -9.30 -15.33
N GLY A 142 3.18 -10.04 -16.43
CA GLY A 142 1.99 -9.88 -17.25
C GLY A 142 1.83 -8.45 -17.74
N LYS A 143 0.67 -7.86 -17.49
CA LYS A 143 0.36 -6.48 -17.84
C LYS A 143 0.51 -5.51 -16.68
N ASN A 144 1.06 -5.98 -15.57
CA ASN A 144 1.22 -5.18 -14.37
C ASN A 144 2.69 -4.89 -14.09
N MET A 145 2.93 -3.83 -13.32
CA MET A 145 4.24 -3.49 -12.83
C MET A 145 4.16 -3.23 -11.33
N LEU A 146 5.18 -3.67 -10.61
CA LEU A 146 5.40 -3.28 -9.23
C LEU A 146 6.50 -2.23 -9.19
N LEU A 147 6.19 -1.08 -8.64
CA LEU A 147 7.13 0.02 -8.46
C LEU A 147 7.51 0.08 -6.99
N PHE A 148 8.81 0.00 -6.70
CA PHE A 148 9.34 0.00 -5.34
C PHE A 148 9.98 1.35 -5.06
N TYR A 149 9.38 2.11 -4.16
CA TYR A 149 9.88 3.42 -3.75
C TYR A 149 10.42 3.32 -2.33
N GLN A 150 11.57 3.91 -2.08
CA GLN A 150 12.19 3.86 -0.75
C GLN A 150 12.37 5.25 -0.19
N LEU A 151 12.04 5.40 1.10
CA LEU A 151 12.36 6.61 1.84
C LEU A 151 13.81 6.53 2.28
N PRO A 152 14.65 7.53 1.97
CA PRO A 152 16.04 7.49 2.40
C PRO A 152 16.17 7.31 3.90
N GLU A 153 17.18 6.58 4.33
CA GLU A 153 17.56 6.52 5.74
C GLU A 153 18.23 7.84 6.13
N LYS A 154 18.06 8.22 7.37
CA LYS A 154 18.71 9.43 7.87
C LYS A 154 20.11 9.15 8.35
#